data_2f6c08214dfe97f7fb00616c0a47593a
#
_entry.id   2f6c08214dfe97f7fb00616c0a47593a
#
_cell.length_a   1.000
_cell.length_b   1.000
_cell.length_c   1.000
_cell.angle_alpha   90.00
_cell.angle_beta   90.00
_cell.angle_gamma   90.00
#
_symmetry.space_group_name_H-M   'P 1'
#
loop_
_entity.id
_entity.type
_entity.pdbx_description
1 polymer ?
#
loop_
_entity_poly.entity_id
_entity_poly.type
_entity_poly.pdbx_seq_one_letter_code
_entity_poly.pdbx_strand_id
1 'polypeptide(L)'
;MAPLWNCSLSSLLWFLSLSNAVSGGRVYPPKDLPVVGETTCGGHTYQYHGLAGYGIVPSDAVDKYGDTLGGIGSAIAVEQSSWQRKRDGSYEGIAWALPDRGWNTNGTLNVQARVQKLSLKLTLAPTASAENPSKPNLQIKYLDTILLTGPDGTPTTGIDADATGFISFPGFPPLPGATINGDGFGGAGPGGRRISLDCEGLALGRDGSFWVSDEYGPYVYKFSRRGRMLQAIQPPAAYLPRRNNTLSFSAASPPIYDPDQIPVPEDPECGRNNNQGFEALTISPDGKKLFVMLQSGMNQEGGPKKRNRKQARLLEYDISGRKQRYVHEYAVTLPTYVDYTEENPEKATLVASQSEIHYLPTGDLMILARDSGFGHGQSESRSVYRRADIISKSRRTTDIKSYQYDRVNGSIASSTGVLKAGIRPVEYCPFIDYNLASELAKFGLHNGGEQDRFLLNEKWESLALVPVDRRDRRHHKKHEYFLISFSDNDYITQNGRLNFGKFKYADQSGFNLETQALVFHLSL
;
A
#
# COMPACT_ATOMS: atom_id res chain seq x y z
N MET A 1 45.23 -56.69 61.48
CA MET A 1 46.48 -56.21 60.85
C MET A 1 46.20 -54.90 60.22
N ALA A 2 46.85 -53.88 60.68
CA ALA A 2 46.52 -52.48 60.52
C ALA A 2 46.91 -51.92 59.15
N PRO A 3 46.36 -50.73 58.84
CA PRO A 3 46.31 -50.14 57.50
C PRO A 3 47.38 -49.07 57.28
N LEU A 4 47.55 -48.69 56.06
CA LEU A 4 48.36 -47.51 55.67
C LEU A 4 47.48 -46.41 55.11
N TRP A 5 47.63 -45.25 55.67
CA TRP A 5 47.05 -43.95 55.27
C TRP A 5 47.76 -43.47 53.98
N ASN A 6 46.95 -42.85 53.09
CA ASN A 6 47.49 -41.95 52.09
C ASN A 6 46.63 -40.69 52.03
N CYS A 7 47.23 -39.56 52.36
CA CYS A 7 46.71 -38.21 52.21
C CYS A 7 46.70 -37.82 50.71
N SER A 8 45.59 -37.40 50.18
CA SER A 8 45.51 -36.66 48.92
C SER A 8 45.12 -35.23 49.17
N LEU A 9 45.97 -34.32 48.74
CA LEU A 9 45.73 -32.85 48.74
C LEU A 9 44.58 -32.53 47.79
N SER A 10 43.55 -31.86 48.32
CA SER A 10 42.50 -31.24 47.53
C SER A 10 42.92 -29.85 47.12
N SER A 11 43.23 -29.65 45.82
CA SER A 11 43.43 -28.33 45.21
C SER A 11 42.05 -27.69 44.92
N LEU A 12 41.72 -26.65 45.70
CA LEU A 12 40.58 -25.76 45.40
C LEU A 12 40.92 -24.92 44.14
N LEU A 13 40.28 -25.25 43.02
CA LEU A 13 40.22 -24.39 41.86
C LEU A 13 39.09 -23.38 42.06
N TRP A 14 39.46 -22.10 42.29
CA TRP A 14 38.55 -20.98 42.20
C TRP A 14 38.23 -20.69 40.75
N PHE A 15 36.99 -21.01 40.30
CA PHE A 15 36.46 -20.47 39.05
C PHE A 15 36.08 -19.00 39.27
N LEU A 16 36.90 -18.07 38.82
CA LEU A 16 36.53 -16.69 38.58
C LEU A 16 35.60 -16.66 37.37
N SER A 17 34.30 -16.55 37.61
CA SER A 17 33.33 -16.19 36.58
C SER A 17 33.53 -14.74 36.21
N LEU A 18 34.23 -14.47 35.11
CA LEU A 18 34.22 -13.19 34.44
C LEU A 18 32.83 -12.97 33.84
N SER A 19 31.97 -12.30 34.58
CA SER A 19 30.76 -11.71 34.04
C SER A 19 31.19 -10.56 33.11
N ASN A 20 31.27 -10.82 31.81
CA ASN A 20 31.31 -9.75 30.81
C ASN A 20 30.02 -8.95 30.92
N ALA A 21 30.02 -7.87 31.66
CA ALA A 21 29.02 -6.83 31.56
C ALA A 21 29.12 -6.27 30.14
N VAL A 22 28.23 -6.68 29.25
CA VAL A 22 28.00 -6.03 27.99
C VAL A 22 27.50 -4.62 28.31
N SER A 23 28.42 -3.65 28.28
CA SER A 23 28.07 -2.24 28.36
C SER A 23 27.19 -1.95 27.15
N GLY A 24 25.93 -1.64 27.39
CA GLY A 24 24.96 -1.21 26.38
C GLY A 24 25.45 0.07 25.69
N GLY A 25 26.39 -0.07 24.78
CA GLY A 25 26.81 1.00 23.89
C GLY A 25 25.61 1.42 23.03
N ARG A 26 25.35 2.72 22.96
CA ARG A 26 24.36 3.27 22.04
C ARG A 26 24.75 2.86 20.62
N VAL A 27 23.98 1.96 20.01
CA VAL A 27 24.13 1.61 18.60
C VAL A 27 23.64 2.81 17.79
N TYR A 28 24.58 3.62 17.33
CA TYR A 28 24.30 4.63 16.30
C TYR A 28 24.40 3.95 14.94
N PRO A 29 23.57 4.30 13.95
CA PRO A 29 23.89 3.92 12.59
C PRO A 29 25.30 4.41 12.27
N PRO A 30 26.13 3.63 11.53
CA PRO A 30 27.46 4.04 11.11
C PRO A 30 27.38 5.39 10.41
N LYS A 31 28.35 6.27 10.64
CA LYS A 31 28.39 7.62 10.03
C LYS A 31 28.48 7.58 8.50
N ASP A 32 28.98 6.49 7.95
CA ASP A 32 29.14 6.25 6.51
C ASP A 32 28.51 4.90 6.18
N LEU A 33 27.21 4.90 5.91
CA LEU A 33 26.51 3.72 5.43
C LEU A 33 26.87 3.46 3.95
N PRO A 34 27.10 2.21 3.55
CA PRO A 34 27.31 1.90 2.14
C PRO A 34 26.07 2.31 1.34
N VAL A 35 26.29 2.84 0.15
CA VAL A 35 25.23 3.14 -0.81
C VAL A 35 25.00 1.90 -1.65
N VAL A 36 23.80 1.32 -1.55
CA VAL A 36 23.36 0.15 -2.32
C VAL A 36 22.77 0.57 -3.67
N GLY A 37 22.10 1.71 -3.70
CA GLY A 37 21.54 2.30 -4.91
C GLY A 37 21.45 3.81 -4.82
N GLU A 38 21.59 4.47 -5.96
CA GLU A 38 21.51 5.95 -6.06
C GLU A 38 20.75 6.33 -7.33
N THR A 39 19.96 7.39 -7.26
CA THR A 39 19.34 8.00 -8.43
C THR A 39 19.32 9.52 -8.30
N THR A 40 19.33 10.20 -9.45
CA THR A 40 19.09 11.65 -9.52
C THR A 40 17.82 11.91 -10.30
N CYS A 41 16.87 12.63 -9.67
CA CYS A 41 15.58 12.94 -10.23
C CYS A 41 15.19 14.37 -9.88
N GLY A 42 14.67 15.15 -10.83
CA GLY A 42 14.29 16.54 -10.58
C GLY A 42 15.43 17.45 -10.08
N GLY A 43 16.68 17.03 -10.23
CA GLY A 43 17.86 17.75 -9.69
C GLY A 43 18.21 17.40 -8.25
N HIS A 44 17.49 16.49 -7.60
CA HIS A 44 17.81 15.94 -6.28
C HIS A 44 18.47 14.57 -6.40
N THR A 45 19.42 14.26 -5.51
CA THR A 45 20.07 12.95 -5.43
C THR A 45 19.55 12.17 -4.23
N TYR A 46 19.07 10.97 -4.48
CA TYR A 46 18.48 10.03 -3.53
C TYR A 46 19.40 8.84 -3.36
N GLN A 47 19.69 8.43 -2.12
CA GLN A 47 20.54 7.28 -1.84
C GLN A 47 19.79 6.23 -1.03
N TYR A 48 19.92 4.99 -1.44
CA TYR A 48 19.43 3.81 -0.75
C TYR A 48 20.60 3.09 -0.08
N HIS A 49 20.53 2.92 1.25
CA HIS A 49 21.61 2.35 2.07
C HIS A 49 21.40 0.88 2.41
N GLY A 50 20.27 0.30 2.04
CA GLY A 50 19.98 -1.10 2.24
C GLY A 50 18.72 -1.35 3.06
N LEU A 51 18.35 -2.64 3.14
CA LEU A 51 17.23 -3.10 3.94
C LEU A 51 17.63 -3.04 5.43
N ALA A 52 16.83 -2.32 6.24
CA ALA A 52 17.07 -2.08 7.67
C ALA A 52 16.18 -2.92 8.57
N GLY A 53 15.10 -3.46 8.03
CA GLY A 53 14.15 -4.22 8.84
C GLY A 53 13.15 -5.03 8.04
N TYR A 54 12.64 -6.06 8.73
CA TYR A 54 11.60 -6.95 8.26
C TYR A 54 10.64 -7.27 9.41
N GLY A 55 9.34 -7.29 9.11
CA GLY A 55 8.29 -7.64 10.05
C GLY A 55 7.19 -8.46 9.41
N ILE A 56 6.38 -9.12 10.22
CA ILE A 56 5.22 -9.90 9.77
C ILE A 56 4.03 -9.68 10.69
N VAL A 57 2.82 -9.79 10.12
CA VAL A 57 1.56 -9.96 10.86
C VAL A 57 0.97 -11.30 10.43
N PRO A 58 0.65 -12.20 11.38
CA PRO A 58 0.07 -13.51 11.07
C PRO A 58 -1.23 -13.39 10.27
N SER A 59 -1.43 -14.29 9.31
CA SER A 59 -2.62 -14.29 8.44
C SER A 59 -3.94 -14.51 9.17
N ASP A 60 -3.90 -15.13 10.36
CA ASP A 60 -5.04 -15.43 11.22
C ASP A 60 -5.20 -14.43 12.38
N ALA A 61 -4.38 -13.36 12.42
CA ALA A 61 -4.55 -12.28 13.38
C ALA A 61 -5.94 -11.65 13.23
N VAL A 62 -6.54 -11.25 14.37
CA VAL A 62 -7.89 -10.67 14.38
C VAL A 62 -7.90 -9.31 15.05
N ASP A 63 -8.83 -8.47 14.62
CA ASP A 63 -9.11 -7.18 15.23
C ASP A 63 -10.03 -7.32 16.47
N LYS A 64 -10.35 -6.20 17.12
CA LYS A 64 -11.22 -6.17 18.32
C LYS A 64 -12.65 -6.63 18.07
N TYR A 65 -13.06 -6.72 16.83
CA TYR A 65 -14.38 -7.22 16.43
C TYR A 65 -14.38 -8.71 16.12
N GLY A 66 -13.20 -9.34 16.10
CA GLY A 66 -13.02 -10.74 15.77
C GLY A 66 -12.93 -11.02 14.28
N ASP A 67 -12.78 -9.98 13.45
CA ASP A 67 -12.53 -10.10 12.02
C ASP A 67 -11.03 -10.23 11.75
N THR A 68 -10.69 -10.99 10.71
CA THR A 68 -9.30 -11.14 10.25
C THR A 68 -8.66 -9.78 9.96
N LEU A 69 -7.45 -9.59 10.50
CA LEU A 69 -6.61 -8.41 10.28
C LEU A 69 -5.85 -8.54 8.96
N GLY A 70 -6.57 -8.79 7.87
CA GLY A 70 -6.05 -8.90 6.51
C GLY A 70 -6.06 -7.56 5.77
N GLY A 71 -5.49 -7.55 4.55
CA GLY A 71 -5.53 -6.40 3.65
C GLY A 71 -4.81 -5.14 4.15
N ILE A 72 -4.17 -5.18 5.32
CA ILE A 72 -3.60 -4.00 5.99
C ILE A 72 -2.41 -3.38 5.25
N GLY A 73 -1.99 -3.99 4.16
CA GLY A 73 -0.91 -3.51 3.31
C GLY A 73 -1.37 -2.65 2.13
N SER A 74 -2.69 -2.52 1.85
CA SER A 74 -3.18 -1.63 0.78
C SER A 74 -2.74 -0.18 1.01
N ALA A 75 -2.82 0.34 2.26
CA ALA A 75 -2.17 1.60 2.59
C ALA A 75 -1.74 1.69 4.04
N ILE A 76 -0.64 2.43 4.30
CA ILE A 76 -0.21 2.80 5.65
C ILE A 76 0.09 4.29 5.76
N ALA A 77 -0.17 4.85 6.94
CA ALA A 77 0.23 6.21 7.28
C ALA A 77 0.77 6.26 8.71
N VAL A 78 1.97 6.79 8.91
CA VAL A 78 2.59 6.90 10.24
C VAL A 78 2.29 8.26 10.86
N GLU A 79 1.83 8.25 12.12
CA GLU A 79 1.72 9.48 12.92
C GLU A 79 3.13 10.04 13.16
N GLN A 80 3.53 10.99 12.34
CA GLN A 80 4.89 11.57 12.37
C GLN A 80 5.29 12.05 13.77
N SER A 81 4.33 12.59 14.56
CA SER A 81 4.57 13.05 15.93
C SER A 81 4.90 11.92 16.91
N SER A 82 4.43 10.72 16.65
CA SER A 82 4.62 9.54 17.52
C SER A 82 5.95 8.83 17.27
N TRP A 83 6.53 8.95 16.07
CA TRP A 83 7.76 8.25 15.70
C TRP A 83 8.97 8.85 16.42
N GLN A 84 9.69 8.03 17.18
CA GLN A 84 10.81 8.49 17.99
C GLN A 84 11.86 7.39 18.22
N ARG A 85 13.12 7.79 18.28
CA ARG A 85 14.20 6.94 18.72
C ARG A 85 14.20 6.83 20.24
N LYS A 86 14.28 5.61 20.76
CA LYS A 86 14.32 5.28 22.20
C LYS A 86 15.75 5.28 22.72
N ARG A 87 15.90 5.18 24.07
CA ARG A 87 17.20 5.14 24.75
C ARG A 87 18.00 3.87 24.42
N ASP A 88 17.31 2.76 24.14
CA ASP A 88 17.90 1.48 23.73
C ASP A 88 18.34 1.44 22.26
N GLY A 89 18.12 2.52 21.52
CA GLY A 89 18.45 2.64 20.10
C GLY A 89 17.35 2.18 19.16
N SER A 90 16.28 1.56 19.66
CA SER A 90 15.11 1.20 18.86
C SER A 90 14.31 2.43 18.44
N TYR A 91 13.42 2.26 17.46
CA TYR A 91 12.47 3.28 17.00
C TYR A 91 11.06 2.79 17.24
N GLU A 92 10.20 3.67 17.74
CA GLU A 92 8.79 3.33 17.98
C GLU A 92 7.88 4.42 17.44
N GLY A 93 6.70 4.02 16.98
CA GLY A 93 5.67 4.94 16.52
C GLY A 93 4.32 4.26 16.31
N ILE A 94 3.34 5.07 15.97
CA ILE A 94 1.97 4.65 15.65
C ILE A 94 1.79 4.72 14.13
N ALA A 95 1.32 3.64 13.54
CA ALA A 95 0.86 3.58 12.17
C ALA A 95 -0.65 3.34 12.14
N TRP A 96 -1.26 3.85 11.09
CA TRP A 96 -2.62 3.53 10.67
C TRP A 96 -2.52 2.76 9.37
N ALA A 97 -3.27 1.66 9.26
CA ALA A 97 -3.30 0.80 8.09
C ALA A 97 -4.74 0.71 7.57
N LEU A 98 -4.89 0.68 6.27
CA LEU A 98 -6.18 0.63 5.59
C LEU A 98 -6.24 -0.66 4.78
N PRO A 99 -7.16 -1.59 5.09
CA PRO A 99 -7.50 -2.68 4.19
C PRO A 99 -8.30 -2.19 2.98
N ASP A 100 -8.21 -2.94 1.89
CA ASP A 100 -9.10 -2.83 0.74
C ASP A 100 -10.55 -3.26 1.07
N ARG A 101 -11.28 -3.79 0.12
CA ARG A 101 -12.68 -4.26 0.27
C ARG A 101 -12.86 -5.54 1.10
N GLY A 102 -11.76 -6.20 1.51
CA GLY A 102 -11.78 -7.44 2.28
C GLY A 102 -11.49 -8.69 1.42
N TRP A 103 -11.78 -9.88 1.95
CA TRP A 103 -11.57 -11.12 1.20
C TRP A 103 -12.39 -11.14 -0.09
N ASN A 104 -11.70 -11.15 -1.22
CA ASN A 104 -12.30 -10.90 -2.53
C ASN A 104 -11.79 -11.84 -3.65
N THR A 105 -11.05 -12.88 -3.30
CA THR A 105 -10.42 -13.80 -4.28
C THR A 105 -11.43 -14.49 -5.21
N ASN A 106 -12.68 -14.64 -4.78
CA ASN A 106 -13.76 -15.25 -5.58
C ASN A 106 -15.04 -14.40 -5.62
N GLY A 107 -14.94 -13.11 -5.42
CA GLY A 107 -16.07 -12.20 -5.35
C GLY A 107 -16.03 -11.36 -4.07
N THR A 108 -16.98 -10.46 -3.91
CA THR A 108 -16.99 -9.48 -2.83
C THR A 108 -17.96 -9.86 -1.70
N LEU A 109 -17.74 -9.30 -0.51
CA LEU A 109 -18.55 -9.54 0.68
C LEU A 109 -18.87 -8.23 1.41
N ASN A 110 -19.88 -8.28 2.30
CA ASN A 110 -20.30 -7.13 3.10
C ASN A 110 -19.32 -6.80 4.23
N VAL A 111 -18.04 -6.72 3.92
CA VAL A 111 -17.01 -6.27 4.86
C VAL A 111 -17.13 -4.76 5.03
N GLN A 112 -17.27 -4.30 6.27
CA GLN A 112 -17.29 -2.87 6.54
C GLN A 112 -15.88 -2.32 6.46
N ALA A 113 -15.65 -1.31 5.59
CA ALA A 113 -14.37 -0.62 5.48
C ALA A 113 -13.92 -0.07 6.84
N ARG A 114 -12.62 -0.13 7.09
CA ARG A 114 -12.05 0.20 8.41
C ARG A 114 -10.63 0.71 8.33
N VAL A 115 -10.17 1.39 9.37
CA VAL A 115 -8.78 1.77 9.56
C VAL A 115 -8.26 1.10 10.82
N GLN A 116 -7.13 0.41 10.68
CA GLN A 116 -6.46 -0.32 11.76
C GLN A 116 -5.38 0.55 12.40
N LYS A 117 -5.32 0.59 13.71
CA LYS A 117 -4.26 1.28 14.47
C LYS A 117 -3.23 0.27 14.93
N LEU A 118 -1.96 0.53 14.61
CA LEU A 118 -0.84 -0.35 14.90
C LEU A 118 0.25 0.40 15.69
N SER A 119 0.98 -0.29 16.56
CA SER A 119 2.27 0.19 17.04
C SER A 119 3.38 -0.52 16.29
N LEU A 120 4.39 0.24 15.89
CA LEU A 120 5.59 -0.25 15.25
C LEU A 120 6.78 -0.08 16.20
N LYS A 121 7.63 -1.11 16.28
CA LYS A 121 8.93 -1.03 16.96
C LYS A 121 10.01 -1.65 16.09
N LEU A 122 10.92 -0.81 15.59
CA LEU A 122 12.08 -1.22 14.80
C LEU A 122 13.33 -1.27 15.69
N THR A 123 13.99 -2.43 15.71
CA THR A 123 15.32 -2.61 16.34
C THR A 123 16.32 -2.93 15.24
N LEU A 124 17.25 -2.01 14.98
CA LEU A 124 18.22 -2.19 13.89
C LEU A 124 19.07 -3.46 14.10
N ALA A 125 19.40 -4.14 13.00
CA ALA A 125 20.22 -5.33 12.95
C ALA A 125 21.50 -5.08 12.09
N PRO A 126 22.46 -4.26 12.55
CA PRO A 126 23.58 -3.81 11.73
C PRO A 126 24.57 -4.92 11.36
N THR A 127 24.50 -6.07 12.01
CA THR A 127 25.36 -7.25 11.76
C THR A 127 24.67 -8.32 10.90
N ALA A 128 23.44 -8.04 10.43
CA ALA A 128 22.73 -8.96 9.57
C ALA A 128 23.47 -9.14 8.23
N SER A 129 23.64 -10.39 7.80
CA SER A 129 24.27 -10.76 6.52
C SER A 129 23.56 -11.98 5.95
N ALA A 130 23.90 -12.37 4.72
CA ALA A 130 23.38 -13.59 4.12
C ALA A 130 23.78 -14.86 4.89
N GLU A 131 24.98 -14.87 5.49
CA GLU A 131 25.49 -15.99 6.29
C GLU A 131 24.89 -16.02 7.70
N ASN A 132 24.44 -14.85 8.22
CA ASN A 132 23.82 -14.73 9.53
C ASN A 132 22.60 -13.81 9.44
N PRO A 133 21.47 -14.29 8.88
CA PRO A 133 20.29 -13.48 8.68
C PRO A 133 19.65 -13.04 10.00
N SER A 134 19.18 -11.80 10.03
CA SER A 134 18.38 -11.29 11.14
C SER A 134 17.00 -11.96 11.16
N LYS A 135 16.52 -12.28 12.36
CA LYS A 135 15.09 -12.57 12.57
C LYS A 135 14.27 -11.28 12.35
N PRO A 136 12.92 -11.37 12.18
CA PRO A 136 12.08 -10.19 12.11
C PRO A 136 12.39 -9.20 13.23
N ASN A 137 12.77 -7.99 12.86
CA ASN A 137 13.22 -6.93 13.77
C ASN A 137 12.31 -5.69 13.76
N LEU A 138 11.29 -5.67 12.91
CA LEU A 138 10.16 -4.76 12.98
C LEU A 138 8.98 -5.49 13.66
N GLN A 139 8.71 -5.13 14.91
CA GLN A 139 7.55 -5.64 15.63
C GLN A 139 6.33 -4.78 15.28
N ILE A 140 5.26 -5.44 14.85
CA ILE A 140 3.98 -4.82 14.50
C ILE A 140 2.92 -5.36 15.47
N LYS A 141 2.26 -4.46 16.21
CA LYS A 141 1.24 -4.84 17.18
C LYS A 141 -0.05 -4.10 16.92
N TYR A 142 -1.14 -4.85 16.77
CA TYR A 142 -2.48 -4.31 16.69
C TYR A 142 -2.88 -3.56 17.98
N LEU A 143 -3.54 -2.42 17.84
CA LEU A 143 -4.00 -1.58 18.95
C LEU A 143 -5.51 -1.33 18.92
N ASP A 144 -6.08 -0.98 17.78
CA ASP A 144 -7.48 -0.56 17.67
C ASP A 144 -7.99 -0.61 16.22
N THR A 145 -9.32 -0.58 16.04
CA THR A 145 -10.01 -0.52 14.74
C THR A 145 -11.04 0.61 14.77
N ILE A 146 -11.08 1.40 13.70
CA ILE A 146 -12.11 2.40 13.45
C ILE A 146 -12.91 1.96 12.22
N LEU A 147 -14.19 1.67 12.39
CA LEU A 147 -15.10 1.33 11.29
C LEU A 147 -15.53 2.60 10.55
N LEU A 148 -15.52 2.53 9.20
CA LEU A 148 -15.94 3.64 8.36
C LEU A 148 -17.45 3.61 8.12
N THR A 149 -18.07 4.78 8.13
CA THR A 149 -19.53 4.96 7.96
C THR A 149 -19.81 6.09 6.98
N GLY A 150 -20.99 6.04 6.37
CA GLY A 150 -21.51 7.12 5.55
C GLY A 150 -21.76 8.41 6.32
N PRO A 151 -22.21 9.48 5.62
CA PRO A 151 -22.51 10.77 6.24
C PRO A 151 -23.60 10.73 7.31
N ASP A 152 -24.52 9.77 7.22
CA ASP A 152 -25.61 9.53 8.15
C ASP A 152 -25.26 8.55 9.30
N GLY A 153 -24.07 7.95 9.24
CA GLY A 153 -23.61 6.93 10.20
C GLY A 153 -23.94 5.50 9.78
N THR A 154 -24.55 5.28 8.62
CA THR A 154 -24.78 3.93 8.06
C THR A 154 -23.43 3.26 7.76
N PRO A 155 -23.23 1.97 8.13
CA PRO A 155 -22.02 1.24 7.76
C PRO A 155 -21.76 1.24 6.25
N THR A 156 -20.51 1.32 5.84
CA THR A 156 -20.07 1.08 4.46
C THR A 156 -19.96 -0.42 4.16
N THR A 157 -19.68 -0.79 2.92
CA THR A 157 -19.52 -2.19 2.50
C THR A 157 -18.43 -2.35 1.46
N GLY A 158 -17.74 -3.49 1.44
CA GLY A 158 -16.81 -3.90 0.39
C GLY A 158 -17.47 -4.61 -0.79
N ILE A 159 -18.80 -4.86 -0.74
CA ILE A 159 -19.50 -5.41 -1.91
C ILE A 159 -19.36 -4.45 -3.09
N ASP A 160 -19.10 -5.00 -4.29
CA ASP A 160 -19.02 -4.23 -5.53
C ASP A 160 -20.28 -3.35 -5.71
N ALA A 161 -20.07 -2.16 -6.22
CA ALA A 161 -21.18 -1.23 -6.45
C ALA A 161 -22.14 -1.75 -7.51
N ASP A 162 -23.43 -1.47 -7.33
CA ASP A 162 -24.45 -1.76 -8.32
C ASP A 162 -24.05 -1.15 -9.69
N ALA A 163 -24.31 -1.89 -10.76
CA ALA A 163 -24.01 -1.43 -12.13
C ALA A 163 -24.73 -0.14 -12.49
N THR A 164 -25.89 0.10 -11.88
CA THR A 164 -26.73 1.28 -12.10
C THR A 164 -27.20 1.87 -10.77
N GLY A 165 -27.37 3.18 -10.77
CA GLY A 165 -27.82 3.90 -9.58
C GLY A 165 -26.66 4.28 -8.66
N PHE A 166 -26.96 5.15 -7.70
CA PHE A 166 -26.01 5.68 -6.73
C PHE A 166 -26.75 6.11 -5.45
N ILE A 167 -25.97 6.37 -4.39
CA ILE A 167 -26.50 6.89 -3.13
C ILE A 167 -26.25 8.42 -3.11
N SER A 168 -27.27 9.19 -2.70
CA SER A 168 -27.22 10.65 -2.67
C SER A 168 -27.33 11.19 -1.25
N PHE A 169 -26.46 12.13 -0.90
CA PHE A 169 -26.54 12.93 0.31
C PHE A 169 -26.39 14.42 -0.03
N PRO A 170 -27.03 15.33 0.71
CA PRO A 170 -26.84 16.75 0.52
C PRO A 170 -25.37 17.16 0.64
N GLY A 171 -24.83 17.84 -0.38
CA GLY A 171 -23.44 18.30 -0.41
C GLY A 171 -22.41 17.27 -0.84
N PHE A 172 -22.82 16.06 -1.22
CA PHE A 172 -21.97 15.02 -1.77
C PHE A 172 -22.24 14.80 -3.28
N PRO A 173 -21.26 14.37 -4.05
CA PRO A 173 -21.49 13.85 -5.39
C PRO A 173 -22.29 12.53 -5.32
N PRO A 174 -22.77 11.99 -6.45
CA PRO A 174 -23.31 10.64 -6.51
C PRO A 174 -22.30 9.62 -5.96
N LEU A 175 -22.65 8.88 -4.91
CA LEU A 175 -21.74 7.92 -4.26
C LEU A 175 -22.01 6.48 -4.78
N PRO A 176 -20.97 5.64 -4.93
CA PRO A 176 -21.14 4.21 -5.22
C PRO A 176 -22.07 3.58 -4.19
N GLY A 177 -23.03 2.80 -4.65
CA GLY A 177 -23.97 2.10 -3.76
C GLY A 177 -24.06 0.65 -4.13
N ALA A 178 -24.05 -0.24 -3.13
CA ALA A 178 -24.28 -1.66 -3.30
C ALA A 178 -25.57 -2.10 -2.61
N THR A 179 -26.34 -2.94 -3.30
CA THR A 179 -27.52 -3.62 -2.75
C THR A 179 -27.06 -4.90 -2.05
N ILE A 180 -27.40 -5.02 -0.77
CA ILE A 180 -27.02 -6.14 0.07
C ILE A 180 -28.19 -7.09 0.22
N ASN A 181 -27.99 -8.34 -0.16
CA ASN A 181 -28.95 -9.43 0.06
C ASN A 181 -28.62 -10.16 1.37
N GLY A 182 -29.64 -10.41 2.18
CA GLY A 182 -29.46 -11.07 3.47
C GLY A 182 -28.50 -10.32 4.39
N ASP A 183 -27.50 -11.01 4.93
CA ASP A 183 -26.43 -10.42 5.73
C ASP A 183 -25.25 -9.91 4.87
N GLY A 184 -25.26 -10.23 3.56
CA GLY A 184 -24.18 -9.92 2.62
C GLY A 184 -22.99 -10.87 2.67
N PHE A 185 -23.20 -12.05 3.30
CA PHE A 185 -22.25 -13.17 3.38
C PHE A 185 -22.87 -14.49 2.92
N GLY A 186 -24.06 -14.43 2.29
CA GLY A 186 -24.83 -15.60 1.87
C GLY A 186 -25.82 -16.10 2.91
N GLY A 187 -25.89 -15.51 4.09
CA GLY A 187 -26.83 -15.83 5.16
C GLY A 187 -28.08 -14.94 5.17
N ALA A 188 -29.04 -15.29 6.04
CA ALA A 188 -30.23 -14.48 6.28
C ALA A 188 -29.84 -13.16 7.00
N GLY A 189 -30.50 -12.06 6.61
CA GLY A 189 -30.27 -10.75 7.21
C GLY A 189 -31.24 -9.69 6.69
N PRO A 190 -31.18 -8.45 7.20
CA PRO A 190 -32.11 -7.39 6.84
C PRO A 190 -31.88 -6.84 5.42
N GLY A 191 -30.76 -7.15 4.79
CA GLY A 191 -30.38 -6.55 3.52
C GLY A 191 -30.18 -5.04 3.59
N GLY A 192 -30.46 -4.38 2.47
CA GLY A 192 -30.44 -2.92 2.40
C GLY A 192 -29.46 -2.37 1.37
N ARG A 193 -29.20 -1.08 1.42
CA ARG A 193 -28.30 -0.42 0.50
C ARG A 193 -27.25 0.38 1.27
N ARG A 194 -25.96 0.24 0.89
CA ARG A 194 -24.83 0.90 1.58
C ARG A 194 -23.91 1.55 0.58
N ILE A 195 -23.13 2.55 1.06
CA ILE A 195 -22.01 3.08 0.28
C ILE A 195 -20.98 1.97 0.12
N SER A 196 -20.66 1.69 -1.13
CA SER A 196 -19.67 0.71 -1.54
C SER A 196 -18.30 1.36 -1.61
N LEU A 197 -17.29 0.78 -0.98
CA LEU A 197 -15.92 1.25 -0.95
C LEU A 197 -14.95 0.10 -1.21
N ASP A 198 -14.00 0.38 -2.09
CA ASP A 198 -12.77 -0.37 -2.29
C ASP A 198 -11.62 0.57 -1.96
N CYS A 199 -11.26 0.60 -0.68
CA CYS A 199 -10.33 1.58 -0.13
C CYS A 199 -8.89 1.21 -0.47
N GLU A 200 -8.08 2.17 -1.01
CA GLU A 200 -6.72 1.87 -1.42
C GLU A 200 -5.65 2.78 -0.79
N GLY A 201 -5.78 4.09 -0.86
CA GLY A 201 -4.81 5.01 -0.30
C GLY A 201 -5.24 5.64 1.02
N LEU A 202 -4.28 5.92 1.92
CA LEU A 202 -4.52 6.51 3.23
C LEU A 202 -3.57 7.68 3.53
N ALA A 203 -4.12 8.83 3.89
CA ALA A 203 -3.33 9.93 4.43
C ALA A 203 -3.99 10.53 5.69
N LEU A 204 -3.15 10.97 6.65
CA LEU A 204 -3.61 11.55 7.90
C LEU A 204 -3.78 13.06 7.78
N GLY A 205 -4.98 13.56 8.07
CA GLY A 205 -5.24 14.97 8.23
C GLY A 205 -4.66 15.50 9.55
N ARG A 206 -4.25 16.77 9.58
CA ARG A 206 -3.73 17.42 10.79
C ARG A 206 -4.74 17.47 11.95
N ASP A 207 -6.02 17.39 11.64
CA ASP A 207 -7.14 17.36 12.58
C ASP A 207 -7.45 15.92 13.08
N GLY A 208 -6.62 14.96 12.74
CA GLY A 208 -6.82 13.54 13.04
C GLY A 208 -7.86 12.87 12.14
N SER A 209 -8.29 13.52 11.06
CA SER A 209 -9.14 12.92 10.03
C SER A 209 -8.32 11.97 9.14
N PHE A 210 -9.04 11.10 8.43
CA PHE A 210 -8.48 10.22 7.42
C PHE A 210 -8.91 10.69 6.03
N TRP A 211 -7.96 10.78 5.11
CA TRP A 211 -8.22 10.88 3.69
C TRP A 211 -8.01 9.50 3.09
N VAL A 212 -8.96 9.05 2.28
CA VAL A 212 -8.99 7.70 1.70
C VAL A 212 -9.30 7.82 0.22
N SER A 213 -8.49 7.19 -0.63
CA SER A 213 -8.81 6.99 -2.05
C SER A 213 -9.61 5.70 -2.25
N ASP A 214 -10.33 5.60 -3.36
CA ASP A 214 -11.29 4.53 -3.61
C ASP A 214 -11.28 4.08 -5.09
N GLU A 215 -11.37 2.78 -5.31
CA GLU A 215 -11.38 2.20 -6.65
C GLU A 215 -12.77 2.16 -7.29
N TYR A 216 -13.83 1.95 -6.51
CA TYR A 216 -15.19 1.85 -7.07
C TYR A 216 -15.66 3.18 -7.64
N GLY A 217 -15.88 4.17 -6.80
CA GLY A 217 -15.96 5.53 -7.27
C GLY A 217 -14.56 6.10 -7.21
N PRO A 218 -13.89 6.43 -8.33
CA PRO A 218 -12.52 6.95 -8.26
C PRO A 218 -12.54 8.32 -7.57
N TYR A 219 -12.86 8.29 -6.27
CA TYR A 219 -13.05 9.44 -5.41
C TYR A 219 -11.99 9.50 -4.32
N VAL A 220 -11.87 10.65 -3.68
CA VAL A 220 -11.15 10.77 -2.41
C VAL A 220 -12.14 11.20 -1.34
N TYR A 221 -12.23 10.40 -0.28
CA TYR A 221 -13.10 10.67 0.86
C TYR A 221 -12.32 11.26 2.03
N LYS A 222 -12.97 12.16 2.78
CA LYS A 222 -12.49 12.57 4.08
C LYS A 222 -13.38 11.96 5.17
N PHE A 223 -12.79 11.21 6.08
CA PHE A 223 -13.45 10.67 7.26
C PHE A 223 -12.99 11.38 8.53
N SER A 224 -13.89 11.56 9.49
CA SER A 224 -13.53 12.02 10.82
C SER A 224 -12.62 10.99 11.51
N ARG A 225 -11.93 11.39 12.57
CA ARG A 225 -11.15 10.47 13.42
C ARG A 225 -11.98 9.33 14.05
N ARG A 226 -13.31 9.37 13.95
CA ARG A 226 -14.23 8.32 14.39
C ARG A 226 -14.83 7.52 13.25
N GLY A 227 -14.34 7.70 12.02
CA GLY A 227 -14.74 6.93 10.85
C GLY A 227 -16.00 7.43 10.13
N ARG A 228 -16.60 8.58 10.50
CA ARG A 228 -17.75 9.13 9.78
C ARG A 228 -17.29 9.91 8.54
N MET A 229 -17.88 9.63 7.38
CA MET A 229 -17.62 10.36 6.14
C MET A 229 -18.05 11.83 6.28
N LEU A 230 -17.15 12.74 5.97
CA LEU A 230 -17.33 14.19 6.05
C LEU A 230 -17.43 14.85 4.69
N GLN A 231 -16.70 14.33 3.70
CA GLN A 231 -16.58 14.89 2.35
C GLN A 231 -16.23 13.82 1.34
N ALA A 232 -16.57 14.07 0.07
CA ALA A 232 -16.12 13.30 -1.08
C ALA A 232 -15.64 14.26 -2.17
N ILE A 233 -14.46 14.01 -2.72
CA ILE A 233 -13.90 14.74 -3.86
C ILE A 233 -14.13 13.87 -5.10
N GLN A 234 -14.98 14.36 -6.00
CA GLN A 234 -15.17 13.75 -7.31
C GLN A 234 -14.12 14.31 -8.27
N PRO A 235 -13.41 13.46 -9.03
CA PRO A 235 -12.47 13.90 -10.05
C PRO A 235 -13.18 14.44 -11.29
N PRO A 236 -12.44 14.94 -12.29
CA PRO A 236 -12.99 15.31 -13.60
C PRO A 236 -13.78 14.18 -14.26
N ALA A 237 -14.73 14.54 -15.12
CA ALA A 237 -15.65 13.59 -15.74
C ALA A 237 -14.97 12.47 -16.58
N ALA A 238 -13.74 12.72 -17.05
CA ALA A 238 -12.93 11.75 -17.78
C ALA A 238 -12.60 10.48 -16.98
N TYR A 239 -12.59 10.57 -15.64
CA TYR A 239 -12.24 9.46 -14.72
C TYR A 239 -13.42 8.54 -14.42
N LEU A 240 -14.65 9.08 -14.54
CA LEU A 240 -15.85 8.39 -14.09
C LEU A 240 -16.21 7.25 -15.05
N PRO A 241 -16.32 6.02 -14.54
CA PRO A 241 -16.65 4.87 -15.36
C PRO A 241 -18.07 4.95 -15.88
N ARG A 242 -18.25 4.64 -17.18
CA ARG A 242 -19.57 4.64 -17.84
C ARG A 242 -19.78 3.35 -18.59
N ARG A 243 -21.02 2.85 -18.49
CA ARG A 243 -21.56 1.75 -19.29
C ARG A 243 -22.84 2.22 -19.96
N ASN A 244 -22.98 1.99 -21.26
CA ASN A 244 -24.14 2.48 -22.04
C ASN A 244 -24.35 4.00 -21.84
N ASN A 245 -23.26 4.78 -21.87
CA ASN A 245 -23.22 6.23 -21.59
C ASN A 245 -23.69 6.65 -20.20
N THR A 246 -24.04 5.73 -19.29
CA THR A 246 -24.51 6.00 -17.94
C THR A 246 -23.39 5.79 -16.92
N LEU A 247 -23.35 6.61 -15.85
CA LEU A 247 -22.43 6.43 -14.74
C LEU A 247 -22.64 5.04 -14.11
N SER A 248 -21.55 4.27 -13.97
CA SER A 248 -21.58 2.90 -13.46
C SER A 248 -20.35 2.62 -12.62
N PHE A 249 -20.53 2.52 -11.31
CA PHE A 249 -19.42 2.34 -10.38
C PHE A 249 -18.99 0.88 -10.16
N SER A 250 -19.74 -0.09 -10.71
CA SER A 250 -19.35 -1.51 -10.60
C SER A 250 -17.94 -1.74 -11.17
N ALA A 251 -17.16 -2.57 -10.49
CA ALA A 251 -15.87 -3.09 -10.92
C ALA A 251 -15.98 -4.49 -11.56
N ALA A 252 -17.20 -4.95 -11.88
CA ALA A 252 -17.50 -6.29 -12.36
C ALA A 252 -16.96 -7.40 -11.43
N SER A 253 -17.07 -7.15 -10.12
CA SER A 253 -16.60 -8.04 -9.05
C SER A 253 -17.80 -8.46 -8.18
N PRO A 254 -18.71 -9.32 -8.69
CA PRO A 254 -19.99 -9.62 -8.03
C PRO A 254 -19.78 -10.20 -6.63
N PRO A 255 -20.82 -10.16 -5.77
CA PRO A 255 -20.78 -10.84 -4.49
C PRO A 255 -20.55 -12.34 -4.64
N ILE A 256 -19.75 -12.93 -3.75
CA ILE A 256 -19.43 -14.36 -3.78
C ILE A 256 -20.67 -15.28 -3.75
N TYR A 257 -21.77 -14.79 -3.16
CA TYR A 257 -23.05 -15.53 -3.07
C TYR A 257 -23.99 -15.25 -4.25
N ASP A 258 -23.61 -14.35 -5.18
CA ASP A 258 -24.39 -14.02 -6.40
C ASP A 258 -23.42 -13.73 -7.57
N PRO A 259 -22.68 -14.75 -8.02
CA PRO A 259 -21.60 -14.58 -9.01
C PRO A 259 -22.10 -14.18 -10.40
N ASP A 260 -23.39 -14.31 -10.68
CA ASP A 260 -23.98 -13.94 -11.97
C ASP A 260 -24.34 -12.44 -12.06
N GLN A 261 -24.16 -11.68 -10.98
CA GLN A 261 -24.41 -10.23 -10.94
C GLN A 261 -23.31 -9.43 -11.66
N ILE A 262 -23.09 -9.72 -12.94
CA ILE A 262 -22.09 -9.04 -13.78
C ILE A 262 -22.76 -7.95 -14.62
N PRO A 263 -22.21 -6.72 -14.69
CA PRO A 263 -22.75 -5.65 -15.52
C PRO A 263 -22.64 -5.96 -17.02
N VAL A 264 -23.55 -5.40 -17.80
CA VAL A 264 -23.52 -5.49 -19.27
C VAL A 264 -23.51 -4.07 -19.88
N PRO A 265 -22.42 -3.68 -20.60
CA PRO A 265 -21.17 -4.42 -20.82
C PRO A 265 -20.37 -4.59 -19.52
N GLU A 266 -19.54 -5.65 -19.44
CA GLU A 266 -18.70 -5.94 -18.29
C GLU A 266 -17.68 -4.83 -18.04
N ASP A 267 -16.94 -4.43 -19.08
CA ASP A 267 -16.00 -3.32 -19.01
C ASP A 267 -16.68 -1.96 -19.24
N PRO A 268 -16.28 -0.90 -18.52
CA PRO A 268 -16.72 0.46 -18.84
C PRO A 268 -16.16 0.93 -20.18
N GLU A 269 -16.96 1.70 -20.92
CA GLU A 269 -16.59 2.29 -22.22
C GLU A 269 -15.54 3.40 -22.07
N CYS A 270 -15.53 4.07 -20.91
CA CYS A 270 -14.57 5.12 -20.57
C CYS A 270 -14.45 5.27 -19.06
N GLY A 271 -13.51 6.11 -18.63
CA GLY A 271 -13.17 6.32 -17.22
C GLY A 271 -12.19 5.26 -16.72
N ARG A 272 -12.13 5.08 -15.41
CA ARG A 272 -11.30 4.05 -14.79
C ARG A 272 -11.71 2.67 -15.32
N ASN A 273 -10.78 1.78 -15.47
CA ASN A 273 -11.03 0.39 -15.79
C ASN A 273 -11.56 -0.37 -14.55
N ASN A 274 -12.15 -1.55 -14.75
CA ASN A 274 -12.54 -2.41 -13.63
C ASN A 274 -11.33 -2.65 -12.71
N ASN A 275 -11.53 -2.46 -11.40
CA ASN A 275 -10.48 -2.59 -10.39
C ASN A 275 -9.17 -1.86 -10.75
N GLN A 276 -9.26 -0.61 -11.21
CA GLN A 276 -8.14 0.27 -11.60
C GLN A 276 -8.49 1.73 -11.28
N GLY A 277 -9.10 1.97 -10.13
CA GLY A 277 -9.51 3.29 -9.67
C GLY A 277 -8.38 4.10 -9.04
N PHE A 278 -8.70 4.89 -8.03
CA PHE A 278 -7.70 5.63 -7.28
C PHE A 278 -7.02 4.74 -6.25
N GLU A 279 -5.82 4.31 -6.59
CA GLU A 279 -4.95 3.48 -5.77
C GLU A 279 -4.18 4.34 -4.76
N ALA A 280 -3.39 5.27 -5.27
CA ALA A 280 -2.41 6.01 -4.50
C ALA A 280 -2.93 7.33 -3.96
N LEU A 281 -2.53 7.69 -2.74
CA LEU A 281 -2.92 8.93 -2.08
C LEU A 281 -1.83 9.46 -1.14
N THR A 282 -1.45 10.73 -1.29
CA THR A 282 -0.55 11.39 -0.34
C THR A 282 -0.89 12.85 -0.10
N ILE A 283 -0.44 13.37 1.04
CA ILE A 283 -0.62 14.78 1.43
C ILE A 283 0.74 15.42 1.67
N SER A 284 0.93 16.67 1.22
CA SER A 284 2.12 17.44 1.54
C SER A 284 2.27 17.65 3.06
N PRO A 285 3.51 17.73 3.62
CA PRO A 285 3.74 17.86 5.06
C PRO A 285 3.07 19.10 5.69
N ASP A 286 2.82 20.15 4.90
CA ASP A 286 2.08 21.34 5.36
C ASP A 286 0.56 21.14 5.37
N GLY A 287 0.06 19.97 4.92
CA GLY A 287 -1.37 19.62 4.90
C GLY A 287 -2.20 20.44 3.94
N LYS A 288 -1.59 21.08 2.93
CA LYS A 288 -2.30 21.96 2.00
C LYS A 288 -2.56 21.36 0.62
N LYS A 289 -1.75 20.39 0.23
CA LYS A 289 -1.85 19.72 -1.06
C LYS A 289 -2.15 18.25 -0.87
N LEU A 290 -3.06 17.74 -1.67
CA LEU A 290 -3.36 16.32 -1.77
C LEU A 290 -3.09 15.87 -3.19
N PHE A 291 -2.42 14.74 -3.32
CA PHE A 291 -2.13 14.08 -4.57
C PHE A 291 -2.81 12.72 -4.60
N VAL A 292 -3.43 12.41 -5.73
CA VAL A 292 -4.10 11.12 -5.95
C VAL A 292 -3.83 10.65 -7.37
N MET A 293 -3.70 9.34 -7.56
CA MET A 293 -3.34 8.75 -8.84
C MET A 293 -4.12 7.47 -9.11
N LEU A 294 -4.56 7.28 -10.38
CA LEU A 294 -5.13 6.01 -10.83
C LEU A 294 -4.05 4.92 -10.84
N GLN A 295 -4.46 3.68 -10.62
CA GLN A 295 -3.58 2.51 -10.66
C GLN A 295 -2.88 2.38 -12.02
N SER A 296 -3.58 2.72 -13.12
CA SER A 296 -3.06 2.67 -14.49
C SER A 296 -3.82 3.61 -15.44
N GLY A 297 -3.54 3.54 -16.74
CA GLY A 297 -4.25 4.33 -17.76
C GLY A 297 -5.73 3.97 -17.88
N MET A 298 -6.57 4.98 -18.10
CA MET A 298 -8.02 4.83 -18.28
C MET A 298 -8.37 4.06 -19.56
N ASN A 299 -9.63 3.59 -19.66
CA ASN A 299 -10.11 2.82 -20.82
C ASN A 299 -9.87 3.54 -22.16
N GLN A 300 -10.13 4.84 -22.23
CA GLN A 300 -9.88 5.66 -23.42
C GLN A 300 -8.39 5.95 -23.70
N GLU A 301 -7.47 5.52 -22.82
CA GLU A 301 -6.03 5.82 -22.86
C GLU A 301 -5.12 4.59 -22.92
N GLY A 302 -5.65 3.48 -23.32
CA GLY A 302 -4.93 2.21 -23.40
C GLY A 302 -5.88 1.04 -23.27
N GLY A 303 -7.07 1.33 -22.77
CA GLY A 303 -8.17 0.39 -22.69
C GLY A 303 -7.94 -0.77 -21.75
N PRO A 304 -8.70 -1.84 -21.91
CA PRO A 304 -8.63 -3.01 -21.05
C PRO A 304 -7.37 -3.85 -21.23
N LYS A 305 -6.50 -3.55 -22.20
CA LYS A 305 -5.28 -4.33 -22.45
C LYS A 305 -4.16 -3.92 -21.50
N LYS A 306 -3.72 -4.81 -20.61
CA LYS A 306 -2.64 -4.58 -19.63
C LYS A 306 -1.38 -3.93 -20.23
N ARG A 307 -0.97 -4.30 -21.45
CA ARG A 307 0.21 -3.76 -22.15
C ARG A 307 0.07 -2.30 -22.61
N ASN A 308 -1.14 -1.75 -22.69
CA ASN A 308 -1.41 -0.42 -23.21
C ASN A 308 -1.65 0.64 -22.13
N ARG A 309 -1.94 0.26 -20.87
CA ARG A 309 -2.36 1.13 -19.75
C ARG A 309 -1.26 1.98 -19.13
N LYS A 310 -0.19 2.28 -19.83
CA LYS A 310 1.01 2.92 -19.26
C LYS A 310 0.89 4.41 -18.93
N GLN A 311 -0.15 5.09 -19.41
CA GLN A 311 -0.31 6.53 -19.18
C GLN A 311 -1.30 6.77 -18.05
N ALA A 312 -0.82 6.79 -16.81
CA ALA A 312 -1.63 7.15 -15.67
C ALA A 312 -1.64 8.67 -15.46
N ARG A 313 -2.60 9.17 -14.65
CA ARG A 313 -2.76 10.59 -14.37
C ARG A 313 -2.66 10.86 -12.87
N LEU A 314 -1.83 11.86 -12.52
CA LEU A 314 -1.63 12.36 -11.17
C LEU A 314 -2.37 13.68 -11.00
N LEU A 315 -3.37 13.72 -10.12
CA LEU A 315 -4.11 14.93 -9.79
C LEU A 315 -3.55 15.59 -8.53
N GLU A 316 -3.50 16.91 -8.55
CA GLU A 316 -3.15 17.75 -7.39
C GLU A 316 -4.36 18.59 -6.98
N TYR A 317 -4.73 18.48 -5.69
CA TYR A 317 -5.79 19.27 -5.07
C TYR A 317 -5.22 20.22 -4.01
N ASP A 318 -5.70 21.45 -3.99
CA ASP A 318 -5.55 22.36 -2.85
C ASP A 318 -6.62 22.04 -1.81
N ILE A 319 -6.18 21.57 -0.63
CA ILE A 319 -7.03 21.20 0.49
C ILE A 319 -6.87 22.14 1.69
N SER A 320 -6.23 23.29 1.51
CA SER A 320 -5.99 24.29 2.56
C SER A 320 -7.28 24.98 3.05
N GLY A 321 -8.31 25.04 2.21
CA GLY A 321 -9.60 25.66 2.49
C GLY A 321 -10.70 24.67 2.88
N ARG A 322 -11.90 25.21 3.18
CA ARG A 322 -13.08 24.36 3.45
C ARG A 322 -13.53 23.57 2.22
N LYS A 323 -13.37 24.13 1.02
CA LYS A 323 -13.69 23.50 -0.25
C LYS A 323 -12.38 23.14 -0.96
N GLN A 324 -12.23 21.87 -1.31
CA GLN A 324 -11.07 21.38 -2.05
C GLN A 324 -11.15 21.86 -3.49
N ARG A 325 -10.00 22.18 -4.07
CA ARG A 325 -9.89 22.69 -5.44
C ARG A 325 -8.93 21.82 -6.23
N TYR A 326 -9.38 21.24 -7.31
CA TYR A 326 -8.54 20.64 -8.33
C TYR A 326 -7.69 21.73 -8.99
N VAL A 327 -6.36 21.65 -8.85
CA VAL A 327 -5.43 22.72 -9.24
C VAL A 327 -4.54 22.37 -10.41
N HIS A 328 -4.01 21.14 -10.45
CA HIS A 328 -3.11 20.65 -11.49
C HIS A 328 -3.36 19.18 -11.79
N GLU A 329 -2.91 18.77 -12.99
CA GLU A 329 -2.90 17.38 -13.41
C GLU A 329 -1.69 17.09 -14.30
N TYR A 330 -1.08 15.90 -14.12
CA TYR A 330 0.12 15.52 -14.84
C TYR A 330 0.02 14.08 -15.35
N ALA A 331 0.60 13.85 -16.55
CA ALA A 331 0.78 12.50 -17.05
C ALA A 331 1.97 11.83 -16.36
N VAL A 332 1.79 10.57 -15.98
CA VAL A 332 2.84 9.68 -15.46
C VAL A 332 2.94 8.48 -16.40
N THR A 333 4.07 8.31 -17.06
CA THR A 333 4.31 7.12 -17.88
C THR A 333 4.83 6.02 -16.99
N LEU A 334 3.99 5.02 -16.71
CA LEU A 334 4.33 3.86 -15.88
C LEU A 334 5.38 2.99 -16.56
N PRO A 335 6.25 2.33 -15.81
CA PRO A 335 7.26 1.40 -16.32
C PRO A 335 6.61 0.15 -16.90
N THR A 336 7.40 -0.62 -17.62
CA THR A 336 6.98 -1.90 -18.17
C THR A 336 7.94 -3.00 -17.74
N TYR A 337 7.45 -4.23 -17.70
CA TYR A 337 8.22 -5.43 -17.44
C TYR A 337 7.94 -6.49 -18.52
N VAL A 338 8.81 -7.49 -18.61
CA VAL A 338 8.61 -8.64 -19.48
C VAL A 338 8.11 -9.80 -18.65
N ASP A 339 6.90 -10.23 -18.93
CA ASP A 339 6.33 -11.45 -18.37
C ASP A 339 7.02 -12.66 -19.03
N TYR A 340 7.86 -13.35 -18.26
CA TYR A 340 8.63 -14.48 -18.75
C TYR A 340 7.80 -15.76 -18.93
N THR A 341 6.54 -15.74 -18.52
CA THR A 341 5.60 -16.87 -18.67
C THR A 341 4.78 -16.76 -19.96
N GLU A 342 4.73 -15.59 -20.58
CA GLU A 342 4.02 -15.37 -21.84
C GLU A 342 4.91 -15.82 -23.03
N GLU A 343 4.44 -16.85 -23.74
CA GLU A 343 5.17 -17.43 -24.87
C GLU A 343 5.23 -16.51 -26.10
N ASN A 344 4.26 -15.60 -26.25
CA ASN A 344 4.23 -14.66 -27.36
C ASN A 344 4.98 -13.37 -27.02
N PRO A 345 6.18 -13.11 -27.61
CA PRO A 345 6.97 -11.92 -27.29
C PRO A 345 6.24 -10.58 -27.51
N GLU A 346 5.27 -10.54 -28.44
CA GLU A 346 4.48 -9.33 -28.72
C GLU A 346 3.48 -9.01 -27.59
N LYS A 347 3.17 -10.00 -26.75
CA LYS A 347 2.26 -9.86 -25.61
C LYS A 347 2.99 -9.81 -24.26
N ALA A 348 4.24 -10.24 -24.21
CA ALA A 348 5.02 -10.41 -22.98
C ALA A 348 5.33 -9.08 -22.29
N THR A 349 5.39 -7.94 -23.00
CA THR A 349 5.62 -6.64 -22.36
C THR A 349 4.33 -6.09 -21.77
N LEU A 350 4.29 -6.03 -20.44
CA LEU A 350 3.16 -5.54 -19.64
C LEU A 350 3.53 -4.28 -18.86
N VAL A 351 2.52 -3.53 -18.43
CA VAL A 351 2.69 -2.35 -17.59
C VAL A 351 2.78 -2.75 -16.14
N ALA A 352 3.80 -2.29 -15.43
CA ALA A 352 3.87 -2.34 -13.98
C ALA A 352 2.92 -1.26 -13.43
N SER A 353 1.77 -1.69 -12.93
CA SER A 353 0.79 -0.79 -12.34
C SER A 353 1.33 -0.19 -11.04
N GLN A 354 0.95 1.05 -10.76
CA GLN A 354 1.32 1.68 -9.50
C GLN A 354 0.35 1.28 -8.38
N SER A 355 0.84 1.22 -7.17
CA SER A 355 0.06 0.87 -5.99
C SER A 355 0.07 1.95 -4.91
N GLU A 356 1.07 2.85 -4.88
CA GLU A 356 1.09 3.93 -3.89
C GLU A 356 2.01 5.08 -4.33
N ILE A 357 1.74 6.27 -3.83
CA ILE A 357 2.65 7.43 -3.90
C ILE A 357 2.90 8.01 -2.52
N HIS A 358 4.09 8.56 -2.30
CA HIS A 358 4.42 9.23 -1.06
C HIS A 358 5.14 10.56 -1.30
N TYR A 359 4.67 11.65 -0.66
CA TYR A 359 5.28 12.97 -0.79
C TYR A 359 6.62 13.04 -0.06
N LEU A 360 7.69 13.41 -0.76
CA LEU A 360 9.04 13.52 -0.23
C LEU A 360 9.35 14.93 0.27
N PRO A 361 10.27 15.09 1.23
CA PRO A 361 10.72 16.40 1.72
C PRO A 361 11.29 17.32 0.64
N THR A 362 11.80 16.77 -0.46
CA THR A 362 12.31 17.48 -1.64
C THR A 362 11.21 18.16 -2.47
N GLY A 363 9.95 17.74 -2.30
CA GLY A 363 8.82 18.17 -3.12
C GLY A 363 8.50 17.23 -4.28
N ASP A 364 9.33 16.22 -4.51
CA ASP A 364 9.07 15.12 -5.44
C ASP A 364 8.15 14.07 -4.81
N LEU A 365 7.75 13.06 -5.57
CA LEU A 365 6.96 11.94 -5.07
C LEU A 365 7.73 10.63 -5.24
N MET A 366 7.64 9.75 -4.26
CA MET A 366 7.98 8.35 -4.44
C MET A 366 6.75 7.63 -5.00
N ILE A 367 6.96 6.68 -5.89
CA ILE A 367 5.91 5.87 -6.51
C ILE A 367 6.28 4.39 -6.39
N LEU A 368 5.35 3.58 -5.90
CA LEU A 368 5.49 2.12 -5.84
C LEU A 368 4.78 1.51 -7.04
N ALA A 369 5.52 0.74 -7.84
CA ALA A 369 4.96 0.02 -8.97
C ALA A 369 5.44 -1.43 -8.97
N ARG A 370 4.58 -2.35 -9.45
CA ARG A 370 4.86 -3.78 -9.42
C ARG A 370 4.28 -4.53 -10.61
N ASP A 371 4.84 -5.69 -10.87
CA ASP A 371 4.21 -6.73 -11.70
C ASP A 371 3.01 -7.37 -10.98
N SER A 372 2.32 -8.27 -11.63
CA SER A 372 1.14 -8.96 -11.09
C SER A 372 1.18 -10.44 -11.47
N GLY A 373 0.80 -11.30 -10.53
CA GLY A 373 0.79 -12.76 -10.67
C GLY A 373 2.10 -13.44 -10.26
N PHE A 374 2.98 -12.73 -9.54
CA PHE A 374 4.31 -13.23 -9.14
C PHE A 374 4.56 -13.03 -7.64
N GLY A 375 4.97 -14.08 -6.92
CA GLY A 375 5.31 -14.02 -5.49
C GLY A 375 4.65 -15.10 -4.66
N HIS A 376 4.69 -14.94 -3.33
CA HIS A 376 4.08 -15.90 -2.41
C HIS A 376 2.57 -15.96 -2.64
N GLY A 377 2.06 -17.18 -2.74
CA GLY A 377 0.65 -17.45 -3.02
C GLY A 377 0.25 -17.41 -4.50
N GLN A 378 1.18 -17.09 -5.41
CA GLN A 378 0.96 -17.08 -6.84
C GLN A 378 1.54 -18.33 -7.51
N SER A 379 1.07 -18.67 -8.72
CA SER A 379 1.63 -19.79 -9.51
C SER A 379 3.11 -19.59 -9.81
N GLU A 380 3.50 -18.33 -10.01
CA GLU A 380 4.87 -17.93 -10.28
C GLU A 380 5.49 -17.23 -9.06
N SER A 381 6.56 -17.78 -8.55
CA SER A 381 7.20 -17.27 -7.33
C SER A 381 8.11 -16.06 -7.55
N ARG A 382 8.62 -15.85 -8.78
CA ARG A 382 9.64 -14.86 -9.08
C ARG A 382 9.08 -13.60 -9.73
N SER A 383 8.93 -12.53 -8.95
CA SER A 383 8.66 -11.19 -9.49
C SER A 383 9.85 -10.65 -10.29
N VAL A 384 9.57 -9.92 -11.35
CA VAL A 384 10.56 -9.25 -12.21
C VAL A 384 10.51 -7.73 -12.06
N TYR A 385 9.46 -7.19 -11.44
CA TYR A 385 9.34 -5.75 -11.20
C TYR A 385 8.60 -5.46 -9.89
N ARG A 386 9.30 -4.95 -8.90
CA ARG A 386 8.76 -4.48 -7.60
C ARG A 386 9.65 -3.35 -7.11
N ARG A 387 9.25 -2.08 -7.34
CA ARG A 387 10.13 -0.95 -7.13
C ARG A 387 9.42 0.24 -6.50
N ALA A 388 10.10 0.90 -5.55
CA ALA A 388 9.77 2.24 -5.13
C ALA A 388 10.72 3.22 -5.84
N ASP A 389 10.19 3.94 -6.81
CA ASP A 389 10.89 4.82 -7.72
C ASP A 389 10.56 6.29 -7.42
N ILE A 390 11.21 7.24 -8.08
CA ILE A 390 10.98 8.67 -7.87
C ILE A 390 10.30 9.26 -9.11
N ILE A 391 9.28 10.10 -8.90
CA ILE A 391 8.72 10.94 -9.96
C ILE A 391 8.86 12.41 -9.60
N SER A 392 9.27 13.21 -10.57
CA SER A 392 9.53 14.64 -10.38
C SER A 392 8.87 15.50 -11.45
N LYS A 393 8.32 16.62 -11.02
CA LYS A 393 7.79 17.66 -11.90
C LYS A 393 8.89 18.66 -12.25
N SER A 394 9.04 18.98 -13.52
CA SER A 394 9.95 20.01 -13.99
C SER A 394 9.19 21.18 -14.65
N ARG A 395 9.88 22.26 -14.96
CA ARG A 395 9.30 23.36 -15.77
C ARG A 395 8.87 22.91 -17.17
N ARG A 396 9.29 21.73 -17.63
CA ARG A 396 8.95 21.16 -18.93
C ARG A 396 7.76 20.20 -18.86
N THR A 397 7.38 19.76 -17.66
CA THR A 397 6.21 18.89 -17.45
C THR A 397 4.94 19.64 -17.85
N THR A 398 4.10 19.00 -18.65
CA THR A 398 2.85 19.59 -19.11
C THR A 398 1.78 19.47 -18.03
N ASP A 399 1.22 20.61 -17.58
CA ASP A 399 -0.02 20.60 -16.83
C ASP A 399 -1.16 20.31 -17.82
N ILE A 400 -1.76 19.12 -17.71
CA ILE A 400 -2.81 18.65 -18.62
C ILE A 400 -4.21 19.04 -18.16
N LYS A 401 -4.35 19.71 -17.01
CA LYS A 401 -5.65 20.22 -16.54
C LYS A 401 -6.28 21.13 -17.57
N SER A 402 -7.31 20.65 -18.25
CA SER A 402 -8.06 21.42 -19.23
C SER A 402 -9.39 20.75 -19.57
N TYR A 403 -10.38 21.52 -20.03
CA TYR A 403 -11.66 20.97 -20.47
C TYR A 403 -11.52 19.85 -21.52
N GLN A 404 -10.51 19.96 -22.40
CA GLN A 404 -10.26 18.95 -23.44
C GLN A 404 -9.99 17.57 -22.86
N TYR A 405 -9.27 17.48 -21.73
CA TYR A 405 -8.86 16.22 -21.09
C TYR A 405 -9.77 15.84 -19.93
N ASP A 406 -10.47 16.81 -19.32
CA ASP A 406 -11.31 16.65 -18.14
C ASP A 406 -12.73 16.18 -18.45
N ARG A 407 -13.22 16.43 -19.68
CA ARG A 407 -14.57 16.04 -20.12
C ARG A 407 -14.71 14.52 -20.26
N VAL A 408 -15.94 14.03 -20.28
CA VAL A 408 -16.25 12.64 -20.63
C VAL A 408 -15.51 12.23 -21.93
N ASN A 409 -14.88 11.07 -21.93
CA ASN A 409 -14.01 10.59 -23.00
C ASN A 409 -12.78 11.48 -23.30
N GLY A 410 -12.47 12.45 -22.43
CA GLY A 410 -11.24 13.22 -22.51
C GLY A 410 -10.03 12.28 -22.37
N SER A 411 -9.06 12.39 -23.29
CA SER A 411 -7.94 11.46 -23.36
C SER A 411 -6.63 12.21 -23.61
N ILE A 412 -5.57 11.80 -22.90
CA ILE A 412 -4.18 12.28 -23.10
C ILE A 412 -3.35 11.33 -23.97
N ALA A 413 -3.85 10.13 -24.24
CA ALA A 413 -3.16 9.10 -25.01
C ALA A 413 -4.08 8.46 -26.05
N SER A 414 -3.50 7.69 -26.97
CA SER A 414 -4.24 6.85 -27.91
C SER A 414 -4.77 5.59 -27.22
N SER A 415 -5.63 4.84 -27.90
CA SER A 415 -6.09 3.51 -27.46
C SER A 415 -4.97 2.46 -27.35
N THR A 416 -3.77 2.77 -27.85
CA THR A 416 -2.57 1.93 -27.70
C THR A 416 -1.61 2.45 -26.62
N GLY A 417 -2.03 3.47 -25.84
CA GLY A 417 -1.25 4.01 -24.73
C GLY A 417 -0.11 4.95 -25.15
N VAL A 418 -0.15 5.52 -26.37
CA VAL A 418 0.84 6.50 -26.83
C VAL A 418 0.36 7.90 -26.46
N LEU A 419 1.17 8.66 -25.70
CA LEU A 419 0.86 10.05 -25.35
C LEU A 419 0.65 10.92 -26.59
N LYS A 420 -0.31 11.83 -26.52
CA LYS A 420 -0.55 12.84 -27.55
C LYS A 420 0.65 13.78 -27.68
N ALA A 421 0.88 14.23 -28.90
CA ALA A 421 1.94 15.19 -29.19
C ALA A 421 1.82 16.45 -28.31
N GLY A 422 2.95 16.93 -27.79
CA GLY A 422 3.03 18.11 -26.94
C GLY A 422 2.81 17.83 -25.44
N ILE A 423 2.34 16.65 -25.02
CA ILE A 423 2.26 16.28 -23.62
C ILE A 423 3.62 15.71 -23.18
N ARG A 424 4.22 16.36 -22.19
CA ARG A 424 5.44 15.89 -21.53
C ARG A 424 5.08 15.37 -20.13
N PRO A 425 5.27 14.07 -19.86
CA PRO A 425 4.99 13.48 -18.55
C PRO A 425 5.97 14.00 -17.50
N VAL A 426 5.72 13.67 -16.23
CA VAL A 426 6.71 13.81 -15.16
C VAL A 426 7.95 12.97 -15.48
N GLU A 427 9.10 13.38 -14.95
CA GLU A 427 10.29 12.55 -14.96
C GLU A 427 10.08 11.32 -14.08
N TYR A 428 10.49 10.13 -14.54
CA TYR A 428 10.38 8.87 -13.81
C TYR A 428 11.78 8.26 -13.65
N CYS A 429 12.24 8.07 -12.42
CA CYS A 429 13.62 7.67 -12.11
C CYS A 429 13.62 6.42 -11.24
N PRO A 430 14.15 5.27 -11.74
CA PRO A 430 14.27 4.05 -10.96
C PRO A 430 15.10 4.26 -9.69
N PHE A 431 14.68 3.65 -8.55
CA PHE A 431 15.39 3.86 -7.29
C PHE A 431 15.55 2.59 -6.44
N ILE A 432 14.54 2.14 -5.70
CA ILE A 432 14.65 0.99 -4.81
C ILE A 432 14.06 -0.25 -5.48
N ASP A 433 14.87 -1.29 -5.60
CA ASP A 433 14.42 -2.60 -6.05
C ASP A 433 14.18 -3.52 -4.85
N TYR A 434 12.92 -3.92 -4.63
CA TYR A 434 12.54 -4.83 -3.55
C TYR A 434 13.05 -6.25 -3.77
N ASN A 435 13.32 -6.61 -5.02
CA ASN A 435 13.76 -7.95 -5.41
C ASN A 435 15.27 -8.17 -5.27
N LEU A 436 16.02 -7.19 -4.73
CA LEU A 436 17.48 -7.26 -4.62
C LEU A 436 17.91 -8.38 -3.66
N ALA A 437 18.36 -9.50 -4.22
CA ALA A 437 18.65 -10.73 -3.48
C ALA A 437 19.67 -10.53 -2.35
N SER A 438 20.70 -9.69 -2.54
CA SER A 438 21.71 -9.40 -1.50
C SER A 438 21.12 -8.71 -0.27
N GLU A 439 20.08 -7.90 -0.44
CA GLU A 439 19.41 -7.22 0.66
C GLU A 439 18.39 -8.12 1.34
N LEU A 440 17.62 -8.89 0.57
CA LEU A 440 16.65 -9.86 1.09
C LEU A 440 17.33 -10.94 1.94
N ALA A 441 18.47 -11.47 1.48
CA ALA A 441 19.22 -12.52 2.16
C ALA A 441 19.67 -12.11 3.57
N LYS A 442 19.87 -10.82 3.87
CA LYS A 442 20.19 -10.33 5.22
C LYS A 442 19.08 -10.63 6.25
N PHE A 443 17.87 -10.94 5.79
CA PHE A 443 16.72 -11.26 6.62
C PHE A 443 16.17 -12.67 6.32
N GLY A 444 16.91 -13.48 5.54
CA GLY A 444 16.48 -14.81 5.13
C GLY A 444 15.31 -14.81 4.14
N LEU A 445 15.02 -13.64 3.53
CA LEU A 445 13.96 -13.47 2.55
C LEU A 445 14.47 -13.77 1.14
N HIS A 446 13.56 -14.08 0.23
CA HIS A 446 13.89 -14.33 -1.16
C HIS A 446 12.77 -13.91 -2.14
N ASN A 447 13.14 -13.79 -3.41
CA ASN A 447 12.26 -13.57 -4.54
C ASN A 447 12.44 -14.72 -5.53
N GLY A 448 11.42 -15.54 -5.73
CA GLY A 448 11.50 -16.79 -6.48
C GLY A 448 11.97 -17.98 -5.65
N GLY A 449 11.79 -19.19 -6.15
CA GLY A 449 12.10 -20.44 -5.44
C GLY A 449 10.89 -21.06 -4.76
N GLU A 450 11.09 -21.63 -3.58
CA GLU A 450 10.03 -22.31 -2.83
C GLU A 450 8.90 -21.36 -2.42
N GLN A 451 7.68 -21.91 -2.33
CA GLN A 451 6.51 -21.22 -1.80
C GLN A 451 6.49 -21.37 -0.27
N ASP A 452 7.42 -20.69 0.40
CA ASP A 452 7.53 -20.68 1.85
C ASP A 452 7.24 -19.28 2.43
N ARG A 453 7.21 -19.17 3.75
CA ARG A 453 6.91 -17.92 4.46
C ARG A 453 7.95 -16.80 4.28
N PHE A 454 9.11 -17.09 3.70
CA PHE A 454 10.20 -16.14 3.46
C PHE A 454 10.20 -15.61 2.02
N LEU A 455 9.40 -16.23 1.14
CA LEU A 455 9.14 -15.71 -0.20
C LEU A 455 8.35 -14.39 -0.09
N LEU A 456 8.77 -13.37 -0.82
CA LEU A 456 8.04 -12.10 -0.84
C LEU A 456 6.64 -12.26 -1.44
N ASN A 457 5.65 -11.66 -0.78
CA ASN A 457 4.28 -11.55 -1.27
C ASN A 457 4.23 -10.81 -2.61
N GLU A 458 3.16 -11.01 -3.38
CA GLU A 458 2.93 -10.31 -4.63
C GLU A 458 2.69 -8.81 -4.42
N LYS A 459 1.68 -8.47 -3.60
CA LYS A 459 1.08 -7.13 -3.51
C LYS A 459 1.79 -6.26 -2.48
N TRP A 460 2.81 -5.51 -2.90
CA TRP A 460 3.41 -4.43 -2.12
C TRP A 460 2.72 -3.13 -2.50
N GLU A 461 1.97 -2.51 -1.58
CA GLU A 461 1.02 -1.46 -1.93
C GLU A 461 1.08 -0.24 -1.02
N SER A 462 1.97 -0.20 -0.02
CA SER A 462 2.01 0.95 0.88
C SER A 462 3.40 1.52 1.09
N LEU A 463 3.46 2.83 1.35
CA LEU A 463 4.68 3.57 1.62
C LEU A 463 4.48 4.56 2.78
N ALA A 464 5.36 4.54 3.78
CA ALA A 464 5.42 5.57 4.81
C ALA A 464 6.87 5.95 5.12
N LEU A 465 7.19 7.23 5.03
CA LEU A 465 8.52 7.77 5.30
C LEU A 465 8.59 8.35 6.71
N VAL A 466 9.60 7.96 7.50
CA VAL A 466 9.83 8.46 8.86
C VAL A 466 11.30 8.84 9.07
N PRO A 467 11.63 9.90 9.82
CA PRO A 467 13.01 10.34 9.99
C PRO A 467 13.81 9.40 10.92
N VAL A 468 15.07 9.16 10.61
CA VAL A 468 16.03 8.44 11.49
C VAL A 468 16.34 9.27 12.72
N ASP A 469 16.60 10.57 12.57
CA ASP A 469 16.76 11.49 13.70
C ASP A 469 16.00 12.80 13.46
N ARG A 470 15.12 13.14 14.42
CA ARG A 470 14.39 14.42 14.39
C ARG A 470 15.21 15.62 14.87
N ARG A 471 16.29 15.39 15.63
CA ARG A 471 17.05 16.45 16.27
C ARG A 471 18.11 17.05 15.37
N ASP A 472 18.49 16.35 14.32
CA ASP A 472 19.64 16.71 13.46
C ASP A 472 19.28 17.66 12.30
N ARG A 473 18.24 18.47 12.45
CA ARG A 473 17.83 19.46 11.43
C ARG A 473 18.84 20.56 11.14
N ARG A 474 19.96 20.67 11.89
CA ARG A 474 20.84 21.86 11.85
C ARG A 474 22.20 21.66 11.19
N HIS A 475 22.67 20.42 10.96
CA HIS A 475 24.08 20.20 10.64
C HIS A 475 24.42 19.24 9.49
N HIS A 476 23.46 18.52 8.89
CA HIS A 476 23.77 17.62 7.78
C HIS A 476 23.10 18.06 6.47
N LYS A 477 23.90 17.99 5.38
CA LYS A 477 23.45 18.30 4.01
C LYS A 477 22.46 17.26 3.45
N LYS A 478 22.35 16.08 4.06
CA LYS A 478 21.43 15.00 3.70
C LYS A 478 20.67 14.54 4.94
N HIS A 479 19.37 14.34 4.79
CA HIS A 479 18.49 13.84 5.85
C HIS A 479 18.25 12.35 5.67
N GLU A 480 18.43 11.57 6.73
CA GLU A 480 18.20 10.13 6.73
C GLU A 480 16.76 9.78 7.14
N TYR A 481 16.21 8.78 6.46
CA TYR A 481 14.84 8.30 6.66
C TYR A 481 14.78 6.78 6.62
N PHE A 482 13.77 6.23 7.28
CA PHE A 482 13.27 4.89 7.01
C PHE A 482 12.02 5.01 6.14
N LEU A 483 12.00 4.24 5.05
CA LEU A 483 10.81 3.97 4.27
C LEU A 483 10.24 2.64 4.74
N ILE A 484 9.01 2.65 5.22
CA ILE A 484 8.27 1.46 5.64
C ILE A 484 7.27 1.12 4.55
N SER A 485 7.23 -0.15 4.15
CA SER A 485 6.30 -0.65 3.14
C SER A 485 5.70 -1.96 3.63
N PHE A 486 4.39 -2.13 3.47
CA PHE A 486 3.68 -3.37 3.80
C PHE A 486 3.17 -4.03 2.53
N SER A 487 3.09 -5.36 2.55
CA SER A 487 2.37 -6.12 1.53
C SER A 487 0.91 -6.29 1.91
N ASP A 488 0.03 -6.19 0.95
CA ASP A 488 -1.32 -6.72 1.07
C ASP A 488 -1.27 -8.26 0.96
N ASN A 489 -2.11 -8.93 1.74
CA ASN A 489 -2.25 -10.38 1.74
C ASN A 489 -3.63 -10.85 1.22
N ASP A 490 -4.45 -9.95 0.66
CA ASP A 490 -5.80 -10.24 0.12
C ASP A 490 -6.70 -11.03 1.11
N TYR A 491 -6.46 -10.95 2.41
CA TYR A 491 -7.12 -11.77 3.43
C TYR A 491 -6.94 -13.28 3.22
N ILE A 492 -5.91 -13.71 2.47
CA ILE A 492 -5.67 -15.12 2.15
C ILE A 492 -5.19 -15.87 3.40
N THR A 493 -6.06 -16.68 3.97
CA THR A 493 -5.79 -17.51 5.14
C THR A 493 -6.72 -18.72 5.20
N GLN A 494 -6.29 -19.78 5.86
CA GLN A 494 -7.09 -20.98 6.10
C GLN A 494 -7.95 -20.87 7.39
N ASN A 495 -7.76 -19.79 8.16
CA ASN A 495 -8.45 -19.55 9.44
C ASN A 495 -9.16 -18.20 9.48
N GLY A 496 -9.71 -17.76 8.35
CA GLY A 496 -10.34 -16.47 8.19
C GLY A 496 -11.65 -16.30 8.96
N ARG A 497 -11.89 -15.07 9.40
CA ARG A 497 -13.13 -14.66 10.08
C ARG A 497 -13.53 -13.27 9.61
N LEU A 498 -14.80 -13.09 9.30
CA LEU A 498 -15.41 -11.81 8.92
C LEU A 498 -16.80 -11.70 9.58
N ASN A 499 -17.54 -10.63 9.30
CA ASN A 499 -18.89 -10.39 9.85
C ASN A 499 -18.90 -10.42 11.39
N PHE A 500 -17.95 -9.69 12.01
CA PHE A 500 -17.79 -9.67 13.47
C PHE A 500 -17.51 -11.08 14.05
N GLY A 501 -16.62 -11.82 13.37
CA GLY A 501 -16.20 -13.17 13.71
C GLY A 501 -17.22 -14.28 13.40
N LYS A 502 -18.39 -13.96 12.83
CA LYS A 502 -19.48 -14.92 12.57
C LYS A 502 -19.27 -15.73 11.29
N PHE A 503 -18.72 -15.10 10.24
CA PHE A 503 -18.43 -15.75 8.97
C PHE A 503 -17.01 -16.31 9.00
N LYS A 504 -16.88 -17.63 8.92
CA LYS A 504 -15.59 -18.33 8.84
C LYS A 504 -15.32 -18.74 7.41
N TYR A 505 -14.06 -18.58 6.97
CA TYR A 505 -13.65 -18.99 5.63
C TYR A 505 -12.24 -19.58 5.64
N ALA A 506 -11.98 -20.37 4.61
CA ALA A 506 -10.65 -20.81 4.22
C ALA A 506 -10.49 -20.44 2.75
N ASP A 507 -9.39 -19.75 2.40
CA ASP A 507 -9.13 -19.37 1.02
C ASP A 507 -8.85 -20.60 0.14
N GLN A 508 -9.35 -20.58 -1.10
CA GLN A 508 -9.24 -21.71 -2.02
C GLN A 508 -7.82 -21.99 -2.47
N SER A 509 -6.92 -21.02 -2.39
CA SER A 509 -5.49 -21.21 -2.70
C SER A 509 -4.80 -22.21 -1.76
N GLY A 510 -5.35 -22.45 -0.55
CA GLY A 510 -4.74 -23.28 0.47
C GLY A 510 -3.60 -22.59 1.25
N PHE A 511 -3.27 -21.34 0.94
CA PHE A 511 -2.19 -20.60 1.59
C PHE A 511 -2.62 -19.89 2.87
N ASN A 512 -1.65 -19.58 3.71
CA ASN A 512 -1.72 -18.63 4.82
C ASN A 512 -0.73 -17.52 4.53
N LEU A 513 -1.15 -16.43 3.88
CA LEU A 513 -0.29 -15.31 3.56
C LEU A 513 -0.20 -14.35 4.75
N GLU A 514 0.97 -14.28 5.36
CA GLU A 514 1.26 -13.25 6.37
C GLU A 514 1.39 -11.88 5.68
N THR A 515 0.89 -10.80 6.28
CA THR A 515 1.28 -9.46 5.83
C THR A 515 2.76 -9.27 6.15
N GLN A 516 3.56 -9.04 5.14
CA GLN A 516 5.00 -8.75 5.27
C GLN A 516 5.23 -7.24 5.30
N ALA A 517 6.27 -6.83 6.03
CA ALA A 517 6.69 -5.43 6.10
C ALA A 517 8.20 -5.33 5.89
N LEU A 518 8.64 -4.39 5.05
CA LEU A 518 10.04 -4.07 4.81
C LEU A 518 10.34 -2.64 5.26
N VAL A 519 11.55 -2.43 5.75
CA VAL A 519 12.05 -1.10 6.13
C VAL A 519 13.36 -0.83 5.38
N PHE A 520 13.36 0.19 4.55
CA PHE A 520 14.53 0.61 3.76
C PHE A 520 15.16 1.85 4.38
N HIS A 521 16.50 1.94 4.43
CA HIS A 521 17.23 3.10 4.92
C HIS A 521 17.63 3.99 3.76
N LEU A 522 17.27 5.27 3.82
CA LEU A 522 17.43 6.24 2.74
C LEU A 522 18.11 7.52 3.21
N SER A 523 18.80 8.21 2.29
CA SER A 523 19.15 9.63 2.38
C SER A 523 18.52 10.40 1.23
N LEU A 524 17.84 11.51 1.57
CA LEU A 524 17.11 12.34 0.62
C LEU A 524 17.64 13.78 0.61
#